data_44c14bc5c3cd65c54f62ee6ae2138083
#
_entry.id   44c14bc5c3cd65c54f62ee6ae2138083
#
_cell.length_a   1.000
_cell.length_b   1.000
_cell.length_c   1.000
_cell.angle_alpha   90.00
_cell.angle_beta   90.00
_cell.angle_gamma   90.00
#
_symmetry.space_group_name_H-M   'P 1'
#
loop_
_entity.id
_entity.type
_entity.pdbx_description
1 polymer ?
#
loop_
_entity_poly.entity_id
_entity_poly.type
_entity_poly.pdbx_seq_one_letter_code
_entity_poly.pdbx_strand_id
1 'polypeptide(L)'
;MSSGSKRLVVLGIDPGSRCTGYGVVRETSGCLELLGTGTIRTNGQDDLSMKLDTIFTRICSLILEFSPDQAAVEEVFTSKNASSALKLGQARGAVIVACSHQKVPVYSYAPTLVKKSLVGAGRAGKEQVAFMVAQMLGCKPRWAQDASDALAVAIAHLNQRRAAGFGEFK
;
A
#
# COMPACT_ATOMS: atom_id res chain seq x y z
N MET A 1 -15.11 17.85 26.93
CA MET A 1 -14.54 16.56 26.48
C MET A 1 -13.88 16.79 25.14
N SER A 2 -12.57 16.79 25.09
CA SER A 2 -11.81 17.03 23.86
C SER A 2 -12.03 15.84 22.92
N SER A 3 -12.79 16.04 21.83
CA SER A 3 -12.81 15.13 20.69
C SER A 3 -11.41 15.15 20.07
N GLY A 4 -10.53 14.31 20.59
CA GLY A 4 -9.20 14.15 20.05
C GLY A 4 -9.31 13.83 18.55
N SER A 5 -8.77 14.67 17.71
CA SER A 5 -8.68 14.48 16.26
C SER A 5 -8.10 13.08 15.99
N LYS A 6 -8.93 12.17 15.45
CA LYS A 6 -8.55 10.77 15.26
C LYS A 6 -7.49 10.73 14.15
N ARG A 7 -6.25 10.54 14.55
CA ARG A 7 -5.10 10.40 13.65
C ARG A 7 -4.97 8.92 13.26
N LEU A 8 -4.71 8.65 12.01
CA LEU A 8 -4.46 7.30 11.49
C LEU A 8 -3.29 7.32 10.50
N VAL A 9 -2.32 6.45 10.70
CA VAL A 9 -1.19 6.22 9.78
C VAL A 9 -1.39 4.90 9.06
N VAL A 10 -1.38 4.92 7.74
CA VAL A 10 -1.57 3.74 6.89
C VAL A 10 -0.33 3.53 6.03
N LEU A 11 0.19 2.30 6.05
CA LEU A 11 1.22 1.81 5.14
C LEU A 11 0.54 1.10 3.97
N GLY A 12 0.51 1.72 2.79
CA GLY A 12 0.08 1.11 1.54
C GLY A 12 1.22 0.37 0.88
N ILE A 13 0.94 -0.81 0.32
CA ILE A 13 1.94 -1.68 -0.30
C ILE A 13 1.38 -2.25 -1.60
N ASP A 14 2.17 -2.12 -2.67
CA ASP A 14 1.98 -2.82 -3.95
C ASP A 14 3.07 -3.90 -4.08
N PRO A 15 2.75 -5.17 -3.77
CA PRO A 15 3.75 -6.24 -3.75
C PRO A 15 4.27 -6.60 -5.13
N GLY A 16 5.57 -6.75 -5.26
CA GLY A 16 6.22 -7.24 -6.46
C GLY A 16 7.51 -8.02 -6.15
N SER A 17 7.79 -9.09 -6.88
CA SER A 17 8.95 -9.94 -6.64
C SER A 17 10.30 -9.30 -7.02
N ARG A 18 10.29 -8.30 -7.89
CA ARG A 18 11.47 -7.52 -8.30
C ARG A 18 11.47 -6.12 -7.71
N CYS A 19 10.30 -5.55 -7.55
CA CYS A 19 10.09 -4.21 -7.05
C CYS A 19 8.76 -4.19 -6.29
N THR A 20 8.80 -3.88 -5.00
CA THR A 20 7.61 -3.66 -4.16
C THR A 20 7.51 -2.18 -3.90
N GLY A 21 6.37 -1.56 -4.25
CA GLY A 21 6.07 -0.18 -3.91
C GLY A 21 5.59 -0.04 -2.47
N TYR A 22 5.92 1.08 -1.82
CA TYR A 22 5.34 1.45 -0.54
C TYR A 22 4.99 2.93 -0.49
N GLY A 23 3.95 3.26 0.28
CA GLY A 23 3.54 4.62 0.56
C GLY A 23 2.94 4.74 1.94
N VAL A 24 3.38 5.71 2.73
CA VAL A 24 2.90 5.94 4.09
C VAL A 24 2.14 7.25 4.13
N VAL A 25 0.86 7.16 4.46
CA VAL A 25 -0.07 8.30 4.49
C VAL A 25 -0.65 8.44 5.88
N ARG A 26 -0.62 9.66 6.40
CA ARG A 26 -1.32 10.03 7.63
C ARG A 26 -2.62 10.74 7.29
N GLU A 27 -3.69 10.34 7.93
CA GLU A 27 -4.95 11.07 7.95
C GLU A 27 -5.16 11.74 9.31
N THR A 28 -5.53 13.01 9.27
CA THR A 28 -5.93 13.75 10.47
C THR A 28 -7.16 14.59 10.11
N SER A 29 -8.33 14.25 10.65
CA SER A 29 -9.60 14.96 10.40
C SER A 29 -9.92 15.16 8.91
N GLY A 30 -9.64 14.15 8.09
CA GLY A 30 -9.91 14.17 6.64
C GLY A 30 -8.79 14.75 5.79
N CYS A 31 -7.77 15.39 6.38
CA CYS A 31 -6.59 15.85 5.66
C CYS A 31 -5.56 14.72 5.53
N LEU A 32 -5.04 14.53 4.32
CA LEU A 32 -4.01 13.54 4.02
C LEU A 32 -2.63 14.20 4.00
N GLU A 33 -1.67 13.52 4.58
CA GLU A 33 -0.27 13.93 4.60
C GLU A 33 0.62 12.76 4.18
N LEU A 34 1.53 13.00 3.24
CA LEU A 34 2.54 12.04 2.82
C LEU A 34 3.69 12.02 3.84
N LEU A 35 3.89 10.88 4.51
CA LEU A 35 5.00 10.69 5.46
C LEU A 35 6.24 10.09 4.80
N GLY A 36 6.03 9.18 3.84
CA GLY A 36 7.12 8.52 3.14
C GLY A 36 6.61 7.70 1.95
N THR A 37 7.46 7.50 0.96
CA THR A 37 7.15 6.68 -0.20
C THR A 37 8.42 6.23 -0.90
N GLY A 38 8.35 5.09 -1.59
CA GLY A 38 9.48 4.58 -2.33
C GLY A 38 9.27 3.16 -2.83
N THR A 39 10.38 2.52 -3.16
CA THR A 39 10.39 1.14 -3.68
C THR A 39 11.42 0.29 -2.93
N ILE A 40 11.07 -0.98 -2.73
CA ILE A 40 11.96 -2.03 -2.26
C ILE A 40 12.35 -2.85 -3.48
N ARG A 41 13.63 -2.80 -3.87
CA ARG A 41 14.15 -3.54 -5.01
C ARG A 41 14.93 -4.74 -4.53
N THR A 42 14.66 -5.90 -5.14
CA THR A 42 15.42 -7.13 -4.93
C THR A 42 16.50 -7.24 -6.01
N ASN A 43 17.63 -7.87 -5.67
CA ASN A 43 18.67 -8.14 -6.66
C ASN A 43 18.19 -9.24 -7.62
N GLY A 44 18.37 -9.04 -8.93
CA GLY A 44 17.97 -10.01 -9.97
C GLY A 44 18.68 -11.36 -9.85
N GLN A 45 19.91 -11.36 -9.34
CA GLN A 45 20.75 -12.55 -9.18
C GLN A 45 20.43 -13.38 -7.92
N ASP A 46 19.71 -12.80 -6.96
CA ASP A 46 19.34 -13.49 -5.74
C ASP A 46 18.33 -14.62 -6.03
N ASP A 47 18.43 -15.69 -5.26
CA ASP A 47 17.39 -16.71 -5.24
C ASP A 47 16.10 -16.17 -4.62
N LEU A 48 15.04 -16.96 -4.68
CA LEU A 48 13.72 -16.54 -4.20
C LEU A 48 13.72 -16.26 -2.70
N SER A 49 14.41 -17.08 -1.90
CA SER A 49 14.43 -16.93 -0.44
C SER A 49 15.07 -15.61 -0.02
N MET A 50 16.17 -15.23 -0.65
CA MET A 50 16.85 -13.95 -0.39
C MET A 50 16.00 -12.75 -0.82
N LYS A 51 15.27 -12.87 -1.94
CA LYS A 51 14.32 -11.82 -2.37
C LYS A 51 13.19 -11.62 -1.36
N LEU A 52 12.63 -12.71 -0.88
CA LEU A 52 11.55 -12.65 0.12
C LEU A 52 12.05 -12.10 1.46
N ASP A 53 13.25 -12.49 1.89
CA ASP A 53 13.89 -11.93 3.08
C ASP A 53 14.15 -10.43 2.95
N THR A 54 14.63 -9.97 1.80
CA THR A 54 14.79 -8.53 1.51
C THR A 54 13.47 -7.77 1.66
N ILE A 55 12.39 -8.29 1.09
CA ILE A 55 11.05 -7.68 1.20
C ILE A 55 10.61 -7.65 2.66
N PHE A 56 10.68 -8.80 3.36
CA PHE A 56 10.28 -8.93 4.75
C PHE A 56 11.03 -7.93 5.65
N THR A 57 12.35 -7.93 5.59
CA THR A 57 13.22 -7.08 6.42
C THR A 57 12.96 -5.59 6.16
N ARG A 58 12.79 -5.20 4.89
CA ARG A 58 12.50 -3.79 4.55
C ARG A 58 11.13 -3.35 5.01
N ILE A 59 10.10 -4.19 4.90
CA ILE A 59 8.77 -3.88 5.44
C ILE A 59 8.83 -3.75 6.97
N CYS A 60 9.51 -4.64 7.67
CA CYS A 60 9.71 -4.50 9.12
C CYS A 60 10.39 -3.17 9.47
N SER A 61 11.42 -2.77 8.73
CA SER A 61 12.12 -1.49 8.94
C SER A 61 11.19 -0.29 8.74
N LEU A 62 10.35 -0.28 7.69
CA LEU A 62 9.37 0.78 7.44
C LEU A 62 8.32 0.86 8.56
N ILE A 63 7.87 -0.29 9.08
CA ILE A 63 6.92 -0.33 10.19
C ILE A 63 7.55 0.29 11.45
N LEU A 64 8.80 -0.01 11.75
CA LEU A 64 9.51 0.58 12.88
C LEU A 64 9.72 2.09 12.70
N GLU A 65 10.04 2.54 11.49
CA GLU A 65 10.30 3.94 11.18
C GLU A 65 9.03 4.81 11.28
N PHE A 66 7.93 4.35 10.67
CA PHE A 66 6.71 5.17 10.52
C PHE A 66 5.62 4.83 11.54
N SER A 67 5.73 3.71 12.26
CA SER A 67 4.75 3.22 13.23
C SER A 67 3.32 3.28 12.70
N PRO A 68 3.01 2.61 11.55
CA PRO A 68 1.67 2.63 10.98
C PRO A 68 0.67 1.87 11.87
N ASP A 69 -0.55 2.41 11.97
CA ASP A 69 -1.65 1.78 12.68
C ASP A 69 -2.22 0.59 11.89
N GLN A 70 -2.17 0.65 10.57
CA GLN A 70 -2.73 -0.34 9.64
C GLN A 70 -1.90 -0.42 8.36
N ALA A 71 -1.92 -1.61 7.74
CA ALA A 71 -1.33 -1.84 6.42
C ALA A 71 -2.45 -2.17 5.41
N ALA A 72 -2.36 -1.56 4.24
CA ALA A 72 -3.23 -1.81 3.10
C ALA A 72 -2.40 -2.42 1.97
N VAL A 73 -2.75 -3.62 1.52
CA VAL A 73 -1.96 -4.39 0.55
C VAL A 73 -2.80 -4.69 -0.67
N GLU A 74 -2.26 -4.42 -1.87
CA GLU A 74 -2.94 -4.77 -3.10
C GLU A 74 -3.03 -6.29 -3.27
N GLU A 75 -4.19 -6.76 -3.74
CA GLU A 75 -4.39 -8.16 -4.09
C GLU A 75 -3.72 -8.47 -5.42
N VAL A 76 -3.15 -9.67 -5.49
CA VAL A 76 -2.60 -10.22 -6.72
C VAL A 76 -3.72 -10.81 -7.55
N PHE A 77 -4.01 -10.20 -8.71
CA PHE A 77 -4.87 -10.81 -9.69
C PHE A 77 -4.05 -11.68 -10.68
N THR A 78 -4.66 -12.77 -11.12
CA THR A 78 -4.04 -13.77 -12.01
C THR A 78 -3.40 -13.11 -13.22
N SER A 79 -2.08 -13.21 -13.31
CA SER A 79 -1.36 -12.95 -14.55
C SER A 79 -1.62 -14.08 -15.53
N LYS A 80 -1.51 -13.82 -16.84
CA LYS A 80 -1.58 -14.84 -17.89
C LYS A 80 -0.51 -15.94 -17.75
N ASN A 81 0.47 -15.74 -16.87
CA ASN A 81 1.57 -16.66 -16.58
C ASN A 81 1.52 -17.11 -15.11
N ALA A 82 1.23 -18.40 -14.89
CA ALA A 82 1.14 -19.01 -13.57
C ALA A 82 2.42 -18.85 -12.73
N SER A 83 3.61 -18.94 -13.34
CA SER A 83 4.89 -18.74 -12.64
C SER A 83 5.05 -17.30 -12.12
N SER A 84 4.61 -16.31 -12.88
CA SER A 84 4.63 -14.91 -12.44
C SER A 84 3.63 -14.66 -11.31
N ALA A 85 2.43 -15.24 -11.41
CA ALA A 85 1.42 -15.15 -10.36
C ALA A 85 1.90 -15.78 -9.05
N LEU A 86 2.57 -16.94 -9.12
CA LEU A 86 3.13 -17.60 -7.95
C LEU A 86 4.21 -16.74 -7.27
N LYS A 87 5.17 -16.21 -8.02
CA LYS A 87 6.22 -15.32 -7.48
C LYS A 87 5.63 -14.07 -6.82
N LEU A 88 4.61 -13.51 -7.43
CA LEU A 88 3.92 -12.34 -6.90
C LEU A 88 3.15 -12.66 -5.61
N GLY A 89 2.47 -13.82 -5.57
CA GLY A 89 1.82 -14.32 -4.35
C GLY A 89 2.80 -14.56 -3.21
N GLN A 90 4.01 -15.08 -3.51
CA GLN A 90 5.07 -15.27 -2.53
C GLN A 90 5.59 -13.92 -1.98
N ALA A 91 5.83 -12.94 -2.84
CA ALA A 91 6.22 -11.59 -2.42
C ALA A 91 5.14 -10.95 -1.53
N ARG A 92 3.87 -11.07 -1.91
CA ARG A 92 2.74 -10.62 -1.09
C ARG A 92 2.69 -11.35 0.26
N GLY A 93 2.96 -12.65 0.29
CA GLY A 93 3.06 -13.44 1.51
C GLY A 93 4.12 -12.90 2.47
N ALA A 94 5.32 -12.56 1.97
CA ALA A 94 6.38 -11.96 2.76
C ALA A 94 5.95 -10.60 3.38
N VAL A 95 5.25 -9.76 2.61
CA VAL A 95 4.67 -8.50 3.11
C VAL A 95 3.68 -8.75 4.25
N ILE A 96 2.73 -9.66 4.06
CA ILE A 96 1.70 -9.98 5.08
C ILE A 96 2.34 -10.51 6.35
N VAL A 97 3.32 -11.41 6.22
CA VAL A 97 4.05 -11.98 7.37
C VAL A 97 4.82 -10.90 8.11
N ALA A 98 5.48 -9.97 7.40
CA ALA A 98 6.20 -8.85 8.02
C ALA A 98 5.25 -7.94 8.84
N CYS A 99 4.10 -7.58 8.28
CA CYS A 99 3.09 -6.81 8.98
C CYS A 99 2.56 -7.55 10.22
N SER A 100 2.21 -8.82 10.07
CA SER A 100 1.70 -9.66 11.17
C SER A 100 2.74 -9.85 12.27
N HIS A 101 4.01 -10.06 11.90
CA HIS A 101 5.13 -10.15 12.84
C HIS A 101 5.27 -8.89 13.70
N GLN A 102 5.06 -7.73 13.11
CA GLN A 102 5.09 -6.43 13.79
C GLN A 102 3.71 -6.03 14.39
N LYS A 103 2.73 -6.95 14.39
CA LYS A 103 1.38 -6.74 14.94
C LYS A 103 0.60 -5.59 14.27
N VAL A 104 0.89 -5.29 13.02
CA VAL A 104 0.15 -4.32 12.21
C VAL A 104 -0.98 -5.04 11.47
N PRO A 105 -2.26 -4.68 11.67
CA PRO A 105 -3.40 -5.26 10.95
C PRO A 105 -3.29 -5.03 9.45
N VAL A 106 -3.59 -6.06 8.65
CA VAL A 106 -3.49 -6.03 7.17
C VAL A 106 -4.88 -6.08 6.55
N TYR A 107 -5.11 -5.17 5.61
CA TYR A 107 -6.33 -5.10 4.79
C TYR A 107 -5.96 -5.26 3.31
N SER A 108 -6.72 -6.10 2.61
CA SER A 108 -6.47 -6.45 1.20
C SER A 108 -7.43 -5.71 0.27
N TYR A 109 -6.92 -5.21 -0.85
CA TYR A 109 -7.70 -4.42 -1.82
C TYR A 109 -7.49 -4.90 -3.25
N ALA A 110 -8.58 -5.22 -3.93
CA ALA A 110 -8.55 -5.51 -5.35
C ALA A 110 -8.16 -4.25 -6.16
N PRO A 111 -7.34 -4.35 -7.22
CA PRO A 111 -6.93 -3.21 -8.05
C PRO A 111 -8.10 -2.39 -8.61
N THR A 112 -9.20 -3.05 -8.97
CA THR A 112 -10.42 -2.39 -9.45
C THR A 112 -11.09 -1.55 -8.37
N LEU A 113 -11.07 -2.01 -7.11
CA LEU A 113 -11.61 -1.29 -5.97
C LEU A 113 -10.75 -0.06 -5.65
N VAL A 114 -9.42 -0.19 -5.70
CA VAL A 114 -8.48 0.93 -5.53
C VAL A 114 -8.80 2.03 -6.55
N LYS A 115 -8.86 1.69 -7.84
CA LYS A 115 -9.18 2.63 -8.91
C LYS A 115 -10.53 3.31 -8.72
N LYS A 116 -11.57 2.53 -8.41
CA LYS A 116 -12.92 3.05 -8.16
C LYS A 116 -12.96 4.02 -6.99
N SER A 117 -12.20 3.73 -5.93
CA SER A 117 -12.14 4.58 -4.73
C SER A 117 -11.49 5.95 -4.98
N LEU A 118 -10.52 6.04 -5.91
CA LEU A 118 -9.80 7.28 -6.20
C LEU A 118 -10.44 8.09 -7.33
N VAL A 119 -10.91 7.41 -8.38
CA VAL A 119 -11.31 8.05 -9.65
C VAL A 119 -12.80 7.85 -9.95
N GLY A 120 -13.50 7.06 -9.14
CA GLY A 120 -14.90 6.72 -9.36
C GLY A 120 -15.13 5.63 -10.43
N ALA A 121 -14.08 5.22 -11.16
CA ALA A 121 -14.16 4.26 -12.26
C ALA A 121 -13.10 3.14 -12.09
N GLY A 122 -13.53 1.89 -12.00
CA GLY A 122 -12.62 0.73 -11.83
C GLY A 122 -11.74 0.43 -13.05
N ARG A 123 -12.05 1.02 -14.21
CA ARG A 123 -11.27 0.91 -15.46
C ARG A 123 -10.33 2.10 -15.71
N ALA A 124 -10.12 2.97 -14.71
CA ALA A 124 -9.24 4.13 -14.84
C ALA A 124 -7.82 3.73 -15.25
N GLY A 125 -7.19 4.54 -16.08
CA GLY A 125 -5.78 4.38 -16.46
C GLY A 125 -4.84 4.69 -15.31
N LYS A 126 -3.60 4.16 -15.36
CA LYS A 126 -2.59 4.39 -14.31
C LYS A 126 -2.26 5.87 -14.13
N GLU A 127 -2.19 6.64 -15.22
CA GLU A 127 -1.91 8.08 -15.19
C GLU A 127 -3.00 8.86 -14.45
N GLN A 128 -4.27 8.48 -14.63
CA GLN A 128 -5.39 9.09 -13.92
C GLN A 128 -5.32 8.82 -12.42
N VAL A 129 -4.99 7.59 -12.03
CA VAL A 129 -4.81 7.21 -10.63
C VAL A 129 -3.65 7.99 -10.01
N ALA A 130 -2.49 8.05 -10.68
CA ALA A 130 -1.31 8.78 -10.22
C ALA A 130 -1.59 10.29 -10.08
N PHE A 131 -2.33 10.87 -11.01
CA PHE A 131 -2.76 12.27 -10.93
C PHE A 131 -3.65 12.50 -9.69
N MET A 132 -4.64 11.64 -9.45
CA MET A 132 -5.51 11.76 -8.28
C MET A 132 -4.76 11.60 -6.96
N VAL A 133 -3.82 10.65 -6.88
CA VAL A 133 -2.94 10.49 -5.72
C VAL A 133 -2.20 11.80 -5.41
N ALA A 134 -1.59 12.41 -6.42
CA ALA A 134 -0.87 13.67 -6.27
C ALA A 134 -1.79 14.83 -5.83
N GLN A 135 -2.98 14.93 -6.40
CA GLN A 135 -3.97 15.93 -6.01
C GLN A 135 -4.43 15.75 -4.56
N MET A 136 -4.75 14.52 -4.16
CA MET A 136 -5.21 14.21 -2.79
C MET A 136 -4.13 14.45 -1.73
N LEU A 137 -2.84 14.28 -2.08
CA LEU A 137 -1.71 14.56 -1.22
C LEU A 137 -1.21 16.01 -1.31
N GLY A 138 -1.77 16.83 -2.21
CA GLY A 138 -1.39 18.23 -2.38
C GLY A 138 0.05 18.45 -2.84
N CYS A 139 0.65 17.47 -3.55
CA CYS A 139 2.05 17.53 -3.95
C CYS A 139 2.25 17.09 -5.41
N LYS A 140 3.38 17.50 -6.01
CA LYS A 140 3.78 17.01 -7.33
C LYS A 140 4.38 15.62 -7.21
N PRO A 141 3.99 14.64 -8.08
CA PRO A 141 4.55 13.31 -8.05
C PRO A 141 6.05 13.35 -8.39
N ARG A 142 6.88 12.85 -7.49
CA ARG A 142 8.33 12.69 -7.66
C ARG A 142 8.78 11.28 -7.32
N TRP A 143 7.86 10.33 -7.43
CA TRP A 143 8.06 8.92 -7.06
C TRP A 143 7.87 7.99 -8.26
N ALA A 144 8.39 6.78 -8.15
CA ALA A 144 8.25 5.73 -9.15
C ALA A 144 6.78 5.24 -9.24
N GLN A 145 6.42 4.59 -10.34
CA GLN A 145 5.06 4.09 -10.57
C GLN A 145 4.61 3.12 -9.47
N ASP A 146 5.47 2.15 -9.07
CA ASP A 146 5.13 1.18 -8.02
C ASP A 146 4.84 1.88 -6.66
N ALA A 147 5.55 2.96 -6.37
CA ALA A 147 5.30 3.79 -5.19
C ALA A 147 3.98 4.55 -5.30
N SER A 148 3.61 5.02 -6.50
CA SER A 148 2.31 5.65 -6.77
C SER A 148 1.17 4.66 -6.58
N ASP A 149 1.32 3.43 -7.07
CA ASP A 149 0.32 2.38 -6.92
C ASP A 149 0.13 2.02 -5.42
N ALA A 150 1.20 1.96 -4.64
CA ALA A 150 1.15 1.75 -3.20
C ALA A 150 0.46 2.91 -2.44
N LEU A 151 0.73 4.16 -2.81
CA LEU A 151 0.02 5.33 -2.26
C LEU A 151 -1.47 5.28 -2.58
N ALA A 152 -1.84 4.85 -3.79
CA ALA A 152 -3.24 4.67 -4.18
C ALA A 152 -3.95 3.64 -3.27
N VAL A 153 -3.28 2.55 -2.92
CA VAL A 153 -3.81 1.54 -1.99
C VAL A 153 -4.04 2.12 -0.60
N ALA A 154 -3.08 2.90 -0.06
CA ALA A 154 -3.21 3.56 1.24
C ALA A 154 -4.40 4.53 1.26
N ILE A 155 -4.55 5.36 0.23
CA ILE A 155 -5.63 6.33 0.12
C ILE A 155 -6.99 5.62 -0.06
N ALA A 156 -7.04 4.56 -0.87
CA ALA A 156 -8.25 3.75 -1.04
C ALA A 156 -8.73 3.16 0.31
N HIS A 157 -7.80 2.67 1.13
CA HIS A 157 -8.12 2.20 2.48
C HIS A 157 -8.74 3.31 3.35
N LEU A 158 -8.14 4.50 3.36
CA LEU A 158 -8.66 5.64 4.11
C LEU A 158 -10.06 6.07 3.63
N ASN A 159 -10.29 6.09 2.31
CA ASN A 159 -11.58 6.41 1.72
C ASN A 159 -12.65 5.37 2.10
N GLN A 160 -12.34 4.08 2.05
CA GLN A 160 -13.26 3.01 2.44
C GLN A 160 -13.65 3.12 3.91
N ARG A 161 -12.69 3.41 4.79
CA ARG A 161 -12.97 3.64 6.21
C ARG A 161 -13.89 4.82 6.46
N ARG A 162 -13.70 5.91 5.74
CA ARG A 162 -14.62 7.08 5.83
C ARG A 162 -16.03 6.70 5.38
N ALA A 163 -16.16 6.00 4.26
CA ALA A 163 -17.44 5.57 3.72
C ALA A 163 -18.20 4.63 4.65
N ALA A 164 -17.50 3.79 5.41
CA ALA A 164 -18.10 2.88 6.39
C ALA A 164 -18.45 3.57 7.74
N GLY A 165 -18.25 4.89 7.84
CA GLY A 165 -18.69 5.66 9.01
C GLY A 165 -17.97 5.30 10.29
N PHE A 166 -16.62 5.25 10.31
CA PHE A 166 -15.79 4.97 11.50
C PHE A 166 -16.19 3.74 12.34
N GLY A 167 -17.12 2.92 11.88
CA GLY A 167 -17.58 1.69 12.51
C GLY A 167 -16.88 0.48 11.91
N GLU A 168 -16.18 -0.25 12.75
CA GLU A 168 -15.67 -1.61 12.66
C GLU A 168 -15.50 -2.20 11.25
N PHE A 169 -14.29 -2.07 10.69
CA PHE A 169 -13.78 -3.04 9.72
C PHE A 169 -13.38 -4.31 10.51
N LYS A 170 -14.24 -5.34 10.41
CA LYS A 170 -13.85 -6.72 10.73
C LYS A 170 -13.13 -7.37 9.58
#